data_b8b62e353764270590e9a31286c118b7
#
_entry.id   b8b62e353764270590e9a31286c118b7
#
_cell.length_a   1.000
_cell.length_b   1.000
_cell.length_c   1.000
_cell.angle_alpha   90.00
_cell.angle_beta   90.00
_cell.angle_gamma   90.00
#
_symmetry.space_group_name_H-M   'P 1'
#
loop_
_entity.id
_entity.type
_entity.pdbx_description
1 polymer ?
#
loop_
_entity_poly.entity_id
_entity_poly.type
_entity_poly.pdbx_seq_one_letter_code
_entity_poly.pdbx_strand_id
1 'polypeptide(L)'
;LKEAGITVVETNLSKLRDSNPAWSALWRVCCRWLGNSADSGWLPNALQGNPVTLRSYLALPNFKANHRKLLVSDAGDDIRGLVTSANPHDGSSRHSNIGLSFSGLAVADLLESEQVVLALSGAGLPYLDGIIAEIRREAANGAMPAPAGTIQVVTEAAILASALGIIESASSGDRIDLAVFYLSHRRIVRALVDAHNRGALIRVLLDANNDAFGRDKNGIPNRQVAMELNGAGIPVRWCNTRGEQCHSKLLIRQSSAGAADVLLGSANFTRRNLDNLNLETNVHLRASAASVVARQAIDFFETHWQQGPGSVPVMSLPYEAWADESRLKYWQYRLMEASGMSTF
;
A
#
# COMPACT_ATOMS: atom_id res chain seq x y z
N LEU A 1 -21.93 13.25 -3.93
CA LEU A 1 -22.18 12.57 -2.66
C LEU A 1 -22.92 13.48 -1.69
N LYS A 2 -22.43 14.70 -1.41
CA LYS A 2 -23.13 15.67 -0.50
C LYS A 2 -24.53 15.98 -0.99
N GLU A 3 -24.72 16.17 -2.29
CA GLU A 3 -26.03 16.41 -2.93
C GLU A 3 -26.98 15.19 -2.78
N ALA A 4 -26.44 13.99 -2.64
CA ALA A 4 -27.20 12.77 -2.37
C ALA A 4 -27.46 12.53 -0.87
N GLY A 5 -27.18 13.52 -0.01
CA GLY A 5 -27.42 13.41 1.44
C GLY A 5 -26.35 12.61 2.19
N ILE A 6 -25.23 12.25 1.53
CA ILE A 6 -24.14 11.49 2.15
C ILE A 6 -23.23 12.44 2.91
N THR A 7 -22.96 12.12 4.19
CA THR A 7 -21.96 12.87 4.99
C THR A 7 -20.56 12.66 4.43
N VAL A 8 -19.92 13.74 4.02
CA VAL A 8 -18.55 13.71 3.47
C VAL A 8 -17.63 14.51 4.38
N VAL A 9 -16.60 13.86 4.92
CA VAL A 9 -15.54 14.48 5.72
C VAL A 9 -14.25 14.46 4.90
N GLU A 10 -13.69 15.64 4.66
CA GLU A 10 -12.41 15.79 3.99
C GLU A 10 -11.27 15.73 5.00
N THR A 11 -10.29 14.86 4.75
CA THR A 11 -9.16 14.71 5.66
C THR A 11 -8.32 15.98 5.73
N ASN A 12 -8.07 16.47 6.93
CA ASN A 12 -7.21 17.64 7.14
C ASN A 12 -5.72 17.27 7.00
N LEU A 13 -5.22 17.27 5.77
CA LEU A 13 -3.85 16.91 5.45
C LEU A 13 -2.80 17.86 6.08
N SER A 14 -3.20 19.08 6.49
CA SER A 14 -2.27 20.03 7.12
C SER A 14 -1.74 19.53 8.47
N LYS A 15 -2.48 18.67 9.13
CA LYS A 15 -2.11 18.06 10.41
C LYS A 15 -1.19 16.85 10.27
N LEU A 16 -1.00 16.32 9.06
CA LEU A 16 -0.06 15.23 8.82
C LEU A 16 1.39 15.73 8.88
N ARG A 17 2.31 14.83 9.21
CA ARG A 17 3.75 15.11 9.25
C ARG A 17 4.25 15.55 7.87
N ASP A 18 5.23 16.45 7.86
CA ASP A 18 5.89 16.86 6.64
C ASP A 18 6.79 15.72 6.12
N SER A 19 6.59 15.31 4.90
CA SER A 19 7.37 14.24 4.26
C SER A 19 8.81 14.71 3.93
N ASN A 20 9.00 16.02 3.79
CA ASN A 20 10.30 16.63 3.56
C ASN A 20 10.48 17.85 4.48
N PRO A 21 10.96 17.67 5.73
CA PRO A 21 11.08 18.77 6.70
C PRO A 21 11.99 19.91 6.25
N ALA A 22 13.10 19.62 5.55
CA ALA A 22 14.02 20.65 5.05
C ALA A 22 13.35 21.54 4.00
N TRP A 23 12.63 20.93 3.05
CA TRP A 23 11.85 21.64 2.06
C TRP A 23 10.72 22.44 2.71
N SER A 24 10.02 21.88 3.67
CA SER A 24 8.97 22.55 4.43
C SER A 24 9.48 23.76 5.19
N ALA A 25 10.68 23.69 5.78
CA ALA A 25 11.29 24.84 6.44
C ALA A 25 11.58 25.96 5.45
N LEU A 26 12.21 25.65 4.31
CA LEU A 26 12.47 26.60 3.24
C LEU A 26 11.16 27.24 2.74
N TRP A 27 10.16 26.40 2.44
CA TRP A 27 8.84 26.82 1.98
C TRP A 27 8.16 27.79 2.95
N ARG A 28 8.20 27.51 4.25
CA ARG A 28 7.59 28.35 5.28
C ARG A 28 8.26 29.70 5.38
N VAL A 29 9.57 29.77 5.15
CA VAL A 29 10.34 31.02 5.22
C VAL A 29 10.17 31.85 3.94
N CYS A 30 10.35 31.24 2.75
CA CYS A 30 10.37 32.02 1.50
C CYS A 30 8.99 32.29 0.91
N CYS A 31 8.07 31.34 1.04
CA CYS A 31 6.99 31.26 0.06
C CYS A 31 5.58 31.22 0.65
N ARG A 32 5.43 30.97 1.94
CA ARG A 32 4.14 30.90 2.64
C ARG A 32 3.32 32.18 2.58
N TRP A 33 3.98 33.32 2.55
CA TRP A 33 3.36 34.64 2.55
C TRP A 33 2.56 34.98 1.29
N LEU A 34 2.91 34.34 0.18
CA LEU A 34 2.30 34.65 -1.11
C LEU A 34 0.88 34.09 -1.28
N GLY A 35 0.18 33.64 -0.21
CA GLY A 35 -1.17 33.07 -0.23
C GLY A 35 -1.15 31.59 -0.67
N ASN A 36 -2.15 30.82 -0.44
CA ASN A 36 -2.20 29.38 -0.80
C ASN A 36 -3.51 29.07 -1.51
N SER A 37 -3.80 29.78 -2.59
CA SER A 37 -4.96 29.46 -3.39
C SER A 37 -4.60 28.36 -4.38
N ALA A 38 -5.22 27.17 -4.23
CA ALA A 38 -5.22 26.14 -5.26
C ALA A 38 -6.28 26.42 -6.33
N ASP A 39 -7.22 27.33 -6.06
CA ASP A 39 -8.45 27.48 -6.83
C ASP A 39 -8.41 28.57 -7.90
N SER A 40 -7.34 29.36 -7.97
CA SER A 40 -7.22 30.51 -8.89
C SER A 40 -5.89 30.55 -9.63
N GLY A 41 -5.28 29.39 -9.88
CA GLY A 41 -4.02 29.31 -10.62
C GLY A 41 -4.20 29.46 -12.13
N TRP A 42 -3.10 29.70 -12.81
CA TRP A 42 -3.03 29.80 -14.28
C TRP A 42 -2.17 28.69 -14.91
N LEU A 43 -1.51 27.87 -14.08
CA LEU A 43 -0.72 26.73 -14.54
C LEU A 43 -1.59 25.48 -14.69
N PRO A 44 -1.29 24.61 -15.65
CA PRO A 44 -1.99 23.33 -15.79
C PRO A 44 -1.84 22.48 -14.54
N ASN A 45 -2.90 21.82 -14.12
CA ASN A 45 -2.87 20.90 -12.98
C ASN A 45 -2.27 19.56 -13.38
N ALA A 46 -1.16 19.18 -12.77
CA ALA A 46 -0.48 17.91 -13.04
C ALA A 46 -1.30 16.67 -12.64
N LEU A 47 -2.29 16.83 -11.73
CA LEU A 47 -3.13 15.74 -11.19
C LEU A 47 -4.55 15.73 -11.77
N GLN A 48 -4.81 16.48 -12.84
CA GLN A 48 -6.12 16.77 -13.41
C GLN A 48 -7.04 17.55 -12.44
N GLY A 49 -7.67 18.59 -12.92
CA GLY A 49 -8.52 19.48 -12.11
C GLY A 49 -8.34 20.93 -12.51
N ASN A 50 -8.81 21.83 -11.67
CA ASN A 50 -8.70 23.29 -11.91
C ASN A 50 -7.23 23.73 -12.00
N PRO A 51 -6.93 24.80 -12.78
CA PRO A 51 -5.60 25.37 -12.88
C PRO A 51 -5.00 25.70 -11.51
N VAL A 52 -3.69 25.48 -11.35
CA VAL A 52 -2.97 25.61 -10.09
C VAL A 52 -1.94 26.75 -10.14
N THR A 53 -1.45 27.18 -9.00
CA THR A 53 -0.41 28.20 -8.88
C THR A 53 1.00 27.58 -8.92
N LEU A 54 2.02 28.38 -9.18
CA LEU A 54 3.42 27.95 -9.02
C LEU A 54 3.70 27.38 -7.61
N ARG A 55 3.04 27.92 -6.60
CA ARG A 55 3.10 27.43 -5.22
C ARG A 55 2.60 26.02 -5.06
N SER A 56 1.53 25.64 -5.74
CA SER A 56 1.01 24.29 -5.73
C SER A 56 2.08 23.31 -6.22
N TYR A 57 2.82 23.67 -7.28
CA TYR A 57 3.96 22.88 -7.74
C TYR A 57 5.11 22.81 -6.73
N LEU A 58 5.43 23.95 -6.09
CA LEU A 58 6.47 24.01 -5.07
C LEU A 58 6.08 23.26 -3.77
N ALA A 59 4.80 23.02 -3.53
CA ALA A 59 4.32 22.19 -2.41
C ALA A 59 4.43 20.69 -2.68
N LEU A 60 4.55 20.24 -3.94
CA LEU A 60 4.61 18.82 -4.29
C LEU A 60 5.72 18.02 -3.59
N PRO A 61 6.95 18.54 -3.33
CA PRO A 61 7.95 17.82 -2.57
C PRO A 61 7.51 17.42 -1.16
N ASN A 62 6.51 18.12 -0.61
CA ASN A 62 5.91 17.81 0.68
C ASN A 62 4.50 17.24 0.56
N PHE A 63 4.26 16.45 -0.48
CA PHE A 63 2.97 15.85 -0.76
C PHE A 63 2.51 14.95 0.40
N LYS A 64 1.26 15.10 0.81
CA LYS A 64 0.59 14.35 1.87
C LYS A 64 -0.71 13.78 1.32
N ALA A 65 -1.07 12.59 1.76
CA ALA A 65 -2.31 11.96 1.35
C ALA A 65 -2.96 11.14 2.48
N ASN A 66 -4.28 11.11 2.47
CA ASN A 66 -5.02 9.98 3.02
C ASN A 66 -5.13 8.94 1.90
N HIS A 67 -4.34 7.90 2.01
CA HIS A 67 -4.24 6.85 1.00
C HIS A 67 -4.93 5.56 1.43
N ARG A 68 -5.66 5.59 2.53
CA ARG A 68 -6.46 4.48 3.04
C ARG A 68 -7.57 4.11 2.06
N LYS A 69 -7.85 2.84 1.93
CA LYS A 69 -8.86 2.27 1.04
C LYS A 69 -9.57 1.17 1.78
N LEU A 70 -10.67 1.55 2.41
CA LEU A 70 -11.46 0.63 3.22
C LEU A 70 -12.96 0.91 3.06
N LEU A 71 -13.75 -0.07 3.41
CA LEU A 71 -15.20 0.00 3.51
C LEU A 71 -15.64 -0.76 4.76
N VAL A 72 -16.55 -0.20 5.51
CA VAL A 72 -17.28 -0.92 6.55
C VAL A 72 -18.77 -0.82 6.23
N SER A 73 -19.45 -1.93 6.23
CA SER A 73 -20.89 -2.00 5.96
C SER A 73 -21.56 -3.06 6.80
N ASP A 74 -22.84 -2.85 7.08
CA ASP A 74 -23.73 -3.90 7.51
C ASP A 74 -23.97 -4.90 6.37
N ALA A 75 -24.01 -6.17 6.70
CA ALA A 75 -24.25 -7.27 5.78
C ALA A 75 -25.23 -8.26 6.42
N GLY A 76 -26.49 -7.87 6.49
CA GLY A 76 -27.52 -8.58 7.25
C GLY A 76 -27.30 -8.44 8.75
N ASP A 77 -27.10 -9.57 9.43
CA ASP A 77 -26.88 -9.59 10.89
C ASP A 77 -25.39 -9.42 11.28
N ASP A 78 -24.49 -9.13 10.32
CA ASP A 78 -23.04 -9.03 10.54
C ASP A 78 -22.51 -7.69 10.03
N ILE A 79 -21.47 -7.17 10.67
CA ILE A 79 -20.75 -5.98 10.20
C ILE A 79 -19.43 -6.42 9.60
N ARG A 80 -19.20 -6.04 8.34
CA ARG A 80 -18.03 -6.42 7.57
C ARG A 80 -17.12 -5.25 7.28
N GLY A 81 -15.82 -5.46 7.47
CA GLY A 81 -14.75 -4.62 7.00
C GLY A 81 -14.16 -5.15 5.70
N LEU A 82 -13.74 -4.25 4.84
CA LEU A 82 -12.93 -4.51 3.67
C LEU A 82 -11.74 -3.55 3.69
N VAL A 83 -10.54 -4.09 3.57
CA VAL A 83 -9.32 -3.30 3.31
C VAL A 83 -8.76 -3.74 1.97
N THR A 84 -8.45 -2.78 1.09
CA THR A 84 -8.09 -3.09 -0.31
C THR A 84 -7.01 -2.15 -0.85
N SER A 85 -6.39 -2.56 -1.95
CA SER A 85 -5.52 -1.70 -2.76
C SER A 85 -6.30 -0.84 -3.77
N ALA A 86 -7.58 -1.16 -4.04
CA ALA A 86 -8.40 -0.49 -5.06
C ALA A 86 -8.77 0.94 -4.64
N ASN A 87 -8.61 1.90 -5.53
CA ASN A 87 -9.16 3.23 -5.36
C ASN A 87 -10.65 3.25 -5.77
N PRO A 88 -11.51 4.04 -5.11
CA PRO A 88 -12.93 4.13 -5.42
C PRO A 88 -13.19 5.03 -6.64
N HIS A 89 -12.63 4.66 -7.80
CA HIS A 89 -12.88 5.33 -9.08
C HIS A 89 -12.75 4.35 -10.27
N ASP A 90 -13.38 4.67 -11.38
CA ASP A 90 -13.51 3.78 -12.55
C ASP A 90 -12.17 3.29 -13.12
N GLY A 91 -11.15 4.14 -13.14
CA GLY A 91 -9.81 3.75 -13.62
C GLY A 91 -9.22 2.60 -12.81
N SER A 92 -9.50 2.55 -11.50
CA SER A 92 -8.98 1.50 -10.62
C SER A 92 -9.63 0.13 -10.84
N SER A 93 -10.82 0.08 -11.44
CA SER A 93 -11.49 -1.18 -11.76
C SER A 93 -10.75 -2.04 -12.78
N ARG A 94 -9.88 -1.41 -13.58
CA ARG A 94 -9.04 -2.08 -14.58
C ARG A 94 -7.68 -2.53 -14.03
N HIS A 95 -7.30 -2.05 -12.84
CA HIS A 95 -6.02 -2.38 -12.22
C HIS A 95 -6.08 -3.75 -11.53
N SER A 96 -4.95 -4.43 -11.45
CA SER A 96 -4.82 -5.63 -10.62
C SER A 96 -4.77 -5.23 -9.16
N ASN A 97 -5.90 -5.33 -8.48
CA ASN A 97 -6.07 -5.00 -7.08
C ASN A 97 -6.29 -6.25 -6.22
N ILE A 98 -6.01 -6.13 -4.93
CA ILE A 98 -6.32 -7.15 -3.93
C ILE A 98 -6.99 -6.50 -2.72
N GLY A 99 -7.83 -7.25 -2.03
CA GLY A 99 -8.47 -6.84 -0.79
C GLY A 99 -8.84 -8.03 0.07
N LEU A 100 -9.05 -7.78 1.35
CA LEU A 100 -9.53 -8.76 2.31
C LEU A 100 -10.79 -8.23 2.99
N SER A 101 -11.86 -9.01 2.91
CA SER A 101 -13.08 -8.79 3.69
C SER A 101 -13.05 -9.66 4.94
N PHE A 102 -13.47 -9.10 6.06
CA PHE A 102 -13.45 -9.76 7.36
C PHE A 102 -14.58 -9.24 8.26
N SER A 103 -14.89 -9.99 9.29
CA SER A 103 -15.82 -9.63 10.36
C SER A 103 -15.17 -9.78 11.73
N GLY A 104 -15.91 -9.48 12.78
CA GLY A 104 -15.46 -9.67 14.14
C GLY A 104 -14.64 -8.51 14.70
N LEU A 105 -13.82 -8.78 15.73
CA LEU A 105 -13.09 -7.74 16.49
C LEU A 105 -12.25 -6.81 15.62
N ALA A 106 -11.66 -7.31 14.55
CA ALA A 106 -10.86 -6.49 13.65
C ALA A 106 -11.66 -5.37 12.96
N VAL A 107 -13.00 -5.51 12.86
CA VAL A 107 -13.86 -4.42 12.34
C VAL A 107 -13.96 -3.29 13.36
N ALA A 108 -14.03 -3.60 14.67
CA ALA A 108 -14.01 -2.59 15.71
C ALA A 108 -12.68 -1.81 15.69
N ASP A 109 -11.54 -2.51 15.54
CA ASP A 109 -10.22 -1.87 15.42
C ASP A 109 -10.13 -0.99 14.17
N LEU A 110 -10.74 -1.44 13.05
CA LEU A 110 -10.80 -0.66 11.81
C LEU A 110 -11.60 0.63 12.02
N LEU A 111 -12.78 0.55 12.64
CA LEU A 111 -13.64 1.72 12.94
C LEU A 111 -12.94 2.70 13.88
N GLU A 112 -12.24 2.22 14.92
CA GLU A 112 -11.45 3.06 15.82
C GLU A 112 -10.34 3.81 15.07
N SER A 113 -9.68 3.13 14.13
CA SER A 113 -8.66 3.79 13.31
C SER A 113 -9.24 4.92 12.46
N GLU A 114 -10.48 4.78 11.98
CA GLU A 114 -11.17 5.83 11.23
C GLU A 114 -11.68 6.96 12.12
N GLN A 115 -12.09 6.67 13.37
CA GLN A 115 -12.43 7.73 14.34
C GLN A 115 -11.23 8.66 14.59
N VAL A 116 -10.01 8.12 14.65
CA VAL A 116 -8.78 8.94 14.78
C VAL A 116 -8.62 9.86 13.57
N VAL A 117 -8.89 9.39 12.36
CA VAL A 117 -8.81 10.21 11.13
C VAL A 117 -9.90 11.28 11.10
N LEU A 118 -11.12 10.94 11.53
CA LEU A 118 -12.22 11.90 11.68
C LEU A 118 -11.84 13.00 12.68
N ALA A 119 -11.36 12.63 13.87
CA ALA A 119 -10.94 13.57 14.91
C ALA A 119 -9.77 14.45 14.42
N LEU A 120 -8.80 13.89 13.68
CA LEU A 120 -7.74 14.66 13.02
C LEU A 120 -8.31 15.73 12.08
N SER A 121 -9.44 15.43 11.46
CA SER A 121 -10.11 16.33 10.50
C SER A 121 -11.10 17.30 11.17
N GLY A 122 -11.23 17.22 12.50
CA GLY A 122 -12.16 18.07 13.26
C GLY A 122 -13.62 17.61 13.15
N ALA A 123 -13.84 16.35 12.80
CA ALA A 123 -15.16 15.72 12.69
C ALA A 123 -15.27 14.55 13.67
N GLY A 124 -16.49 14.09 13.89
CA GLY A 124 -16.80 12.91 14.68
C GLY A 124 -18.15 12.33 14.26
N LEU A 125 -18.31 11.04 14.46
CA LEU A 125 -19.54 10.31 14.22
C LEU A 125 -19.89 9.53 15.51
N PRO A 126 -20.61 10.14 16.45
CA PRO A 126 -20.85 9.55 17.79
C PRO A 126 -21.50 8.17 17.79
N TYR A 127 -22.26 7.84 16.74
CA TYR A 127 -22.89 6.53 16.62
C TYR A 127 -21.89 5.38 16.43
N LEU A 128 -20.65 5.67 15.98
CA LEU A 128 -19.60 4.65 15.83
C LEU A 128 -19.19 4.03 17.17
N ASP A 129 -19.22 4.80 18.26
CA ASP A 129 -18.93 4.28 19.61
C ASP A 129 -19.89 3.15 20.00
N GLY A 130 -21.16 3.31 19.66
CA GLY A 130 -22.19 2.29 19.90
C GLY A 130 -21.93 1.00 19.09
N ILE A 131 -21.59 1.14 17.81
CA ILE A 131 -21.27 0.01 16.92
C ILE A 131 -20.03 -0.74 17.42
N ILE A 132 -18.96 -0.01 17.76
CA ILE A 132 -17.72 -0.60 18.26
C ILE A 132 -17.96 -1.36 19.57
N ALA A 133 -18.73 -0.75 20.50
CA ALA A 133 -19.07 -1.39 21.77
C ALA A 133 -19.92 -2.65 21.57
N GLU A 134 -20.82 -2.66 20.60
CA GLU A 134 -21.63 -3.83 20.26
C GLU A 134 -20.79 -4.97 19.72
N ILE A 135 -19.93 -4.73 18.72
CA ILE A 135 -19.02 -5.75 18.17
C ILE A 135 -18.15 -6.35 19.28
N ARG A 136 -17.62 -5.53 20.18
CA ARG A 136 -16.79 -6.01 21.30
C ARG A 136 -17.57 -6.83 22.31
N ARG A 137 -18.82 -6.46 22.57
CA ARG A 137 -19.71 -7.20 23.47
C ARG A 137 -20.07 -8.58 22.89
N GLU A 138 -20.39 -8.65 21.60
CA GLU A 138 -20.67 -9.92 20.91
C GLU A 138 -19.49 -10.87 20.93
N ALA A 139 -18.29 -10.34 20.68
CA ALA A 139 -17.05 -11.12 20.77
C ALA A 139 -16.80 -11.67 22.19
N ALA A 140 -17.04 -10.85 23.22
CA ALA A 140 -16.86 -11.25 24.62
C ALA A 140 -17.87 -12.35 25.04
N ASN A 141 -19.06 -12.34 24.44
CA ASN A 141 -20.10 -13.33 24.73
C ASN A 141 -19.94 -14.65 23.96
N GLY A 142 -18.86 -14.82 23.17
CA GLY A 142 -18.61 -16.02 22.38
C GLY A 142 -19.59 -16.21 21.21
N ALA A 143 -20.30 -15.16 20.80
CA ALA A 143 -21.26 -15.22 19.71
C ALA A 143 -20.61 -15.29 18.32
N MET A 144 -19.28 -15.17 18.24
CA MET A 144 -18.54 -15.21 16.98
C MET A 144 -18.14 -16.62 16.59
N PRO A 145 -18.19 -16.96 15.27
CA PRO A 145 -17.71 -18.24 14.77
C PRO A 145 -16.23 -18.46 15.07
N ALA A 146 -15.80 -19.72 15.16
CA ALA A 146 -14.38 -20.04 15.33
C ALA A 146 -13.54 -19.44 14.19
N PRO A 147 -12.48 -18.71 14.50
CA PRO A 147 -11.72 -17.97 13.49
C PRO A 147 -10.92 -18.90 12.57
N ALA A 148 -10.96 -18.66 11.26
CA ALA A 148 -10.09 -19.30 10.28
C ALA A 148 -8.62 -18.85 10.39
N GLY A 149 -8.34 -17.85 11.20
CA GLY A 149 -7.05 -17.22 11.47
C GLY A 149 -7.23 -15.99 12.34
N THR A 150 -6.14 -15.29 12.63
CA THR A 150 -6.16 -14.00 13.32
C THR A 150 -5.91 -12.87 12.35
N ILE A 151 -6.71 -11.80 12.45
CA ILE A 151 -6.56 -10.58 11.65
C ILE A 151 -6.20 -9.42 12.59
N GLN A 152 -5.19 -8.69 12.20
CA GLN A 152 -4.78 -7.44 12.85
C GLN A 152 -4.87 -6.30 11.85
N VAL A 153 -5.59 -5.25 12.17
CA VAL A 153 -5.54 -3.98 11.43
C VAL A 153 -4.26 -3.25 11.81
N VAL A 154 -3.48 -2.86 10.80
CA VAL A 154 -2.21 -2.14 10.98
C VAL A 154 -2.24 -0.86 10.16
N THR A 155 -1.87 0.25 10.78
CA THR A 155 -1.90 1.56 10.16
C THR A 155 -0.54 2.24 10.21
N GLU A 156 -0.25 3.10 9.25
CA GLU A 156 0.94 3.96 9.21
C GLU A 156 2.24 3.19 9.49
N ALA A 157 3.03 3.62 10.48
CA ALA A 157 4.33 3.00 10.83
C ALA A 157 4.22 1.55 11.32
N ALA A 158 3.06 1.11 11.84
CA ALA A 158 2.85 -0.27 12.23
C ALA A 158 2.87 -1.23 11.03
N ILE A 159 2.54 -0.73 9.82
CA ILE A 159 2.64 -1.51 8.57
C ILE A 159 4.09 -1.91 8.30
N LEU A 160 5.05 -0.98 8.45
CA LEU A 160 6.47 -1.28 8.31
C LEU A 160 6.94 -2.32 9.32
N ALA A 161 6.54 -2.16 10.59
CA ALA A 161 6.91 -3.11 11.63
C ALA A 161 6.36 -4.52 11.33
N SER A 162 5.11 -4.60 10.88
CA SER A 162 4.48 -5.86 10.48
C SER A 162 5.19 -6.49 9.28
N ALA A 163 5.47 -5.72 8.22
CA ALA A 163 6.18 -6.22 7.04
C ALA A 163 7.59 -6.73 7.38
N LEU A 164 8.34 -5.98 8.17
CA LEU A 164 9.67 -6.40 8.62
C LEU A 164 9.60 -7.64 9.50
N GLY A 165 8.66 -7.69 10.46
CA GLY A 165 8.45 -8.88 11.30
C GLY A 165 8.17 -10.15 10.49
N ILE A 166 7.36 -10.06 9.42
CA ILE A 166 7.10 -11.16 8.49
C ILE A 166 8.39 -11.59 7.78
N ILE A 167 9.14 -10.65 7.21
CA ILE A 167 10.35 -10.95 6.42
C ILE A 167 11.49 -11.45 7.31
N GLU A 168 11.69 -10.82 8.46
CA GLU A 168 12.77 -11.15 9.40
C GLU A 168 12.56 -12.50 10.10
N SER A 169 11.29 -12.91 10.29
CA SER A 169 10.95 -14.23 10.84
C SER A 169 11.14 -15.39 9.86
N ALA A 170 11.36 -15.10 8.58
CA ALA A 170 11.56 -16.14 7.58
C ALA A 170 12.92 -16.84 7.76
N SER A 171 12.90 -18.14 7.75
CA SER A 171 14.04 -19.03 7.87
C SER A 171 14.22 -19.90 6.62
N SER A 172 15.27 -20.73 6.62
CA SER A 172 15.53 -21.65 5.51
C SER A 172 14.33 -22.56 5.25
N GLY A 173 13.93 -22.65 3.98
CA GLY A 173 12.76 -23.42 3.54
C GLY A 173 11.43 -22.65 3.59
N ASP A 174 11.36 -21.50 4.24
CA ASP A 174 10.19 -20.63 4.15
C ASP A 174 10.15 -19.94 2.78
N ARG A 175 8.94 -19.56 2.34
CA ARG A 175 8.74 -18.80 1.10
C ARG A 175 8.19 -17.42 1.41
N ILE A 176 8.75 -16.41 0.75
CA ILE A 176 8.23 -15.03 0.74
C ILE A 176 7.85 -14.65 -0.69
N ASP A 177 6.59 -14.25 -0.87
CA ASP A 177 6.05 -13.75 -2.12
C ASP A 177 5.65 -12.27 -1.94
N LEU A 178 6.21 -11.39 -2.74
CA LEU A 178 5.94 -9.95 -2.70
C LEU A 178 5.40 -9.48 -4.04
N ALA A 179 4.17 -8.92 -4.06
CA ALA A 179 3.59 -8.28 -5.24
C ALA A 179 3.18 -6.85 -4.90
N VAL A 180 3.91 -5.86 -5.43
CA VAL A 180 3.69 -4.45 -5.07
C VAL A 180 3.84 -3.51 -6.25
N PHE A 181 3.01 -2.45 -6.25
CA PHE A 181 3.05 -1.40 -7.27
C PHE A 181 4.33 -0.56 -7.18
N TYR A 182 4.75 -0.16 -5.96
CA TYR A 182 6.02 0.54 -5.70
C TYR A 182 6.80 -0.12 -4.58
N LEU A 183 8.07 -0.40 -4.84
CA LEU A 183 9.04 -0.91 -3.88
C LEU A 183 10.29 -0.01 -3.88
N SER A 184 10.51 0.72 -2.78
CA SER A 184 11.69 1.58 -2.62
C SER A 184 12.27 1.58 -1.21
N HIS A 185 11.46 1.19 -0.19
CA HIS A 185 11.83 1.30 1.22
C HIS A 185 13.05 0.46 1.56
N ARG A 186 14.14 1.12 1.94
CA ARG A 186 15.47 0.49 2.10
C ARG A 186 15.55 -0.62 3.13
N ARG A 187 14.80 -0.48 4.24
CA ARG A 187 14.77 -1.55 5.27
C ARG A 187 14.11 -2.81 4.73
N ILE A 188 13.04 -2.67 3.94
CA ILE A 188 12.36 -3.81 3.30
C ILE A 188 13.30 -4.49 2.29
N VAL A 189 13.93 -3.73 1.39
CA VAL A 189 14.84 -4.28 0.38
C VAL A 189 15.99 -5.05 1.05
N ARG A 190 16.60 -4.48 2.09
CA ARG A 190 17.67 -5.15 2.85
C ARG A 190 17.15 -6.41 3.56
N ALA A 191 16.00 -6.32 4.24
CA ALA A 191 15.42 -7.47 4.93
C ALA A 191 15.12 -8.65 3.98
N LEU A 192 14.67 -8.37 2.73
CA LEU A 192 14.49 -9.40 1.70
C LEU A 192 15.82 -10.06 1.33
N VAL A 193 16.88 -9.27 1.07
CA VAL A 193 18.21 -9.80 0.77
C VAL A 193 18.75 -10.63 1.94
N ASP A 194 18.61 -10.14 3.17
CA ASP A 194 19.04 -10.85 4.37
C ASP A 194 18.26 -12.16 4.58
N ALA A 195 16.94 -12.17 4.33
CA ALA A 195 16.13 -13.37 4.40
C ALA A 195 16.52 -14.40 3.32
N HIS A 196 16.82 -13.95 2.10
CA HIS A 196 17.35 -14.79 1.04
C HIS A 196 18.69 -15.42 1.44
N ASN A 197 19.60 -14.64 2.01
CA ASN A 197 20.89 -15.14 2.49
C ASN A 197 20.75 -16.14 3.66
N ARG A 198 19.66 -16.08 4.42
CA ARG A 198 19.33 -17.11 5.44
C ARG A 198 18.70 -18.37 4.85
N GLY A 199 18.47 -18.43 3.54
CA GLY A 199 17.93 -19.58 2.83
C GLY A 199 16.40 -19.57 2.64
N ALA A 200 15.74 -18.45 2.84
CA ALA A 200 14.35 -18.28 2.47
C ALA A 200 14.21 -18.18 0.94
N LEU A 201 13.15 -18.77 0.38
CA LEU A 201 12.80 -18.68 -1.03
C LEU A 201 12.00 -17.40 -1.26
N ILE A 202 12.55 -16.46 -2.01
CA ILE A 202 11.90 -15.16 -2.24
C ILE A 202 11.54 -14.99 -3.71
N ARG A 203 10.33 -14.50 -3.99
CA ARG A 203 9.87 -14.12 -5.32
C ARG A 203 9.26 -12.72 -5.27
N VAL A 204 9.62 -11.86 -6.24
CA VAL A 204 9.16 -10.46 -6.26
C VAL A 204 8.52 -10.15 -7.59
N LEU A 205 7.24 -9.73 -7.56
CA LEU A 205 6.46 -9.30 -8.70
C LEU A 205 6.23 -7.79 -8.59
N LEU A 206 6.71 -7.04 -9.59
CA LEU A 206 6.66 -5.59 -9.60
C LEU A 206 5.93 -5.06 -10.83
N ASP A 207 5.31 -3.89 -10.69
CA ASP A 207 4.95 -3.05 -11.83
C ASP A 207 6.23 -2.46 -12.45
N ALA A 208 6.34 -2.47 -13.78
CA ALA A 208 7.51 -1.93 -14.47
C ALA A 208 7.64 -0.40 -14.35
N ASN A 209 6.64 0.25 -13.78
CA ASN A 209 6.49 1.71 -13.68
C ASN A 209 6.73 2.40 -15.04
N ASN A 210 6.18 1.82 -16.08
CA ASN A 210 6.23 2.36 -17.43
C ASN A 210 5.15 3.40 -17.65
N ASP A 211 3.95 3.12 -17.17
CA ASP A 211 2.77 3.98 -17.31
C ASP A 211 2.18 4.33 -15.95
N ALA A 212 1.86 5.58 -15.73
CA ALA A 212 0.96 5.97 -14.66
C ALA A 212 0.23 7.26 -15.00
N PHE A 213 -1.07 7.27 -14.78
CA PHE A 213 -1.94 8.41 -15.06
C PHE A 213 -1.86 8.89 -16.53
N GLY A 214 -1.70 7.95 -17.49
CA GLY A 214 -1.58 8.26 -18.91
C GLY A 214 -0.28 8.96 -19.32
N ARG A 215 0.79 8.79 -18.55
CA ARG A 215 2.12 9.34 -18.83
C ARG A 215 3.18 8.27 -18.76
N ASP A 216 4.11 8.30 -19.72
CA ASP A 216 5.32 7.47 -19.68
C ASP A 216 6.16 7.83 -18.47
N LYS A 217 6.59 6.82 -17.72
CA LYS A 217 7.50 6.93 -16.59
C LYS A 217 8.85 6.31 -16.92
N ASN A 218 9.87 6.73 -16.18
CA ASN A 218 11.25 6.28 -16.37
C ASN A 218 11.61 4.98 -15.63
N GLY A 219 10.62 4.31 -15.03
CA GLY A 219 10.79 3.03 -14.32
C GLY A 219 11.29 3.14 -12.87
N ILE A 220 11.62 4.35 -12.40
CA ILE A 220 12.03 4.58 -10.99
C ILE A 220 10.79 4.48 -10.08
N PRO A 221 10.87 3.78 -8.92
CA PRO A 221 12.04 3.15 -8.31
C PRO A 221 12.21 1.68 -8.66
N ASN A 222 11.17 1.03 -9.22
CA ASN A 222 11.07 -0.43 -9.26
C ASN A 222 12.19 -1.09 -10.07
N ARG A 223 12.57 -0.51 -11.23
CA ARG A 223 13.63 -1.11 -12.05
C ARG A 223 14.98 -1.11 -11.34
N GLN A 224 15.29 -0.08 -10.56
CA GLN A 224 16.54 0.02 -9.82
C GLN A 224 16.56 -0.91 -8.60
N VAL A 225 15.42 -1.09 -7.93
CA VAL A 225 15.26 -2.08 -6.86
C VAL A 225 15.33 -3.50 -7.43
N ALA A 226 14.68 -3.75 -8.56
CA ALA A 226 14.75 -5.03 -9.25
C ALA A 226 16.19 -5.41 -9.63
N MET A 227 16.97 -4.46 -10.14
CA MET A 227 18.41 -4.65 -10.41
C MET A 227 19.15 -5.11 -9.15
N GLU A 228 18.91 -4.48 -8.00
CA GLU A 228 19.55 -4.84 -6.72
C GLU A 228 19.13 -6.24 -6.26
N LEU A 229 17.84 -6.55 -6.30
CA LEU A 229 17.31 -7.86 -5.88
C LEU A 229 17.76 -8.99 -6.81
N ASN A 230 17.70 -8.77 -8.12
CA ASN A 230 18.16 -9.74 -9.11
C ASN A 230 19.67 -9.99 -8.98
N GLY A 231 20.47 -8.94 -8.75
CA GLY A 231 21.90 -9.03 -8.48
C GLY A 231 22.23 -9.80 -7.18
N ALA A 232 21.30 -9.83 -6.23
CA ALA A 232 21.39 -10.65 -5.01
C ALA A 232 20.88 -12.09 -5.19
N GLY A 233 20.46 -12.49 -6.41
CA GLY A 233 19.94 -13.83 -6.72
C GLY A 233 18.45 -14.02 -6.41
N ILE A 234 17.72 -12.97 -6.09
CA ILE A 234 16.28 -13.03 -5.85
C ILE A 234 15.52 -12.93 -7.19
N PRO A 235 14.68 -13.93 -7.53
CA PRO A 235 13.86 -13.87 -8.72
C PRO A 235 12.90 -12.68 -8.73
N VAL A 236 12.98 -11.86 -9.78
CA VAL A 236 12.07 -10.72 -10.03
C VAL A 236 11.35 -10.96 -11.35
N ARG A 237 10.05 -10.66 -11.37
CA ARG A 237 9.24 -10.61 -12.58
C ARG A 237 8.46 -9.31 -12.64
N TRP A 238 8.04 -8.93 -13.83
CA TRP A 238 7.24 -7.74 -14.08
C TRP A 238 5.81 -8.13 -14.39
N CYS A 239 4.85 -7.42 -13.82
CA CYS A 239 3.47 -7.52 -14.29
C CYS A 239 3.38 -7.14 -15.78
N ASN A 240 2.66 -7.94 -16.56
CA ASN A 240 2.44 -7.67 -17.99
C ASN A 240 1.23 -6.73 -18.16
N THR A 241 1.44 -5.45 -17.88
CA THR A 241 0.42 -4.40 -17.96
C THR A 241 0.35 -3.82 -19.39
N ARG A 242 -0.84 -3.38 -19.79
CA ARG A 242 -1.14 -2.80 -21.11
C ARG A 242 -1.89 -1.47 -20.98
N GLY A 243 -1.42 -0.60 -20.08
CA GLY A 243 -2.05 0.67 -19.72
C GLY A 243 -2.78 0.66 -18.38
N GLU A 244 -3.08 -0.53 -17.84
CA GLU A 244 -3.50 -0.70 -16.44
C GLU A 244 -2.28 -0.78 -15.52
N GLN A 245 -2.50 -0.76 -14.20
CA GLN A 245 -1.45 -0.87 -13.18
C GLN A 245 -1.55 -2.22 -12.45
N CYS A 246 -0.41 -2.80 -12.14
CA CYS A 246 -0.31 -3.88 -11.17
C CYS A 246 -0.35 -3.29 -9.76
N HIS A 247 -1.56 -2.93 -9.32
CA HIS A 247 -1.76 -2.05 -8.17
C HIS A 247 -1.90 -2.80 -6.84
N SER A 248 -1.62 -4.10 -6.80
CA SER A 248 -1.59 -4.88 -5.57
C SER A 248 -0.49 -4.39 -4.62
N LYS A 249 -0.71 -4.57 -3.31
CA LYS A 249 0.26 -4.40 -2.24
C LYS A 249 0.09 -5.59 -1.32
N LEU A 250 0.84 -6.65 -1.62
CA LEU A 250 0.69 -7.97 -1.03
C LEU A 250 2.06 -8.53 -0.65
N LEU A 251 2.22 -8.91 0.61
CA LEU A 251 3.35 -9.68 1.12
C LEU A 251 2.80 -10.96 1.75
N ILE A 252 3.29 -12.10 1.31
CA ILE A 252 2.94 -13.41 1.85
C ILE A 252 4.22 -14.06 2.35
N ARG A 253 4.18 -14.65 3.55
CA ARG A 253 5.14 -15.64 4.01
C ARG A 253 4.41 -16.96 4.19
N GLN A 254 4.94 -17.99 3.61
CA GLN A 254 4.54 -19.38 3.85
C GLN A 254 5.65 -20.07 4.62
N SER A 255 5.37 -20.45 5.85
CA SER A 255 6.32 -21.20 6.66
C SER A 255 6.38 -22.66 6.20
N SER A 256 7.57 -23.23 6.23
CA SER A 256 7.79 -24.69 6.05
C SER A 256 6.99 -25.55 7.04
N ALA A 257 6.57 -24.96 8.17
CA ALA A 257 5.71 -25.62 9.17
C ALA A 257 4.20 -25.49 8.86
N GLY A 258 3.81 -24.91 7.71
CA GLY A 258 2.41 -24.85 7.26
C GLY A 258 1.63 -23.63 7.75
N ALA A 259 2.26 -22.65 8.39
CA ALA A 259 1.64 -21.37 8.71
C ALA A 259 1.78 -20.38 7.53
N ALA A 260 0.86 -19.42 7.43
CA ALA A 260 0.94 -18.32 6.51
C ALA A 260 0.72 -16.98 7.22
N ASP A 261 1.53 -15.99 6.88
CA ASP A 261 1.34 -14.58 7.14
C ASP A 261 0.99 -13.88 5.83
N VAL A 262 -0.09 -13.10 5.81
CA VAL A 262 -0.51 -12.32 4.64
C VAL A 262 -0.72 -10.87 5.06
N LEU A 263 0.08 -9.96 4.52
CA LEU A 263 -0.06 -8.53 4.72
C LEU A 263 -0.50 -7.89 3.41
N LEU A 264 -1.65 -7.22 3.42
CA LEU A 264 -2.17 -6.52 2.26
C LEU A 264 -2.94 -5.26 2.64
N GLY A 265 -3.12 -4.34 1.69
CA GLY A 265 -3.91 -3.13 1.89
C GLY A 265 -3.50 -1.98 0.98
N SER A 266 -3.51 -0.77 1.52
CA SER A 266 -3.31 0.45 0.74
C SER A 266 -1.84 0.84 0.54
N ALA A 267 -0.95 0.45 1.46
CA ALA A 267 0.41 0.97 1.54
C ALA A 267 1.34 0.41 0.47
N ASN A 268 1.87 1.27 -0.39
CA ASN A 268 3.05 0.94 -1.19
C ASN A 268 4.27 0.73 -0.28
N PHE A 269 5.25 -0.04 -0.73
CA PHE A 269 6.45 -0.31 0.06
C PHE A 269 7.52 0.75 -0.17
N THR A 270 7.14 2.01 0.08
CA THR A 270 7.98 3.20 -0.08
C THR A 270 8.11 3.94 1.25
N ARG A 271 9.09 4.83 1.35
CA ARG A 271 9.30 5.65 2.55
C ARG A 271 8.05 6.46 2.92
N ARG A 272 7.39 7.05 1.93
CA ARG A 272 6.22 7.90 2.15
C ARG A 272 5.06 7.13 2.80
N ASN A 273 4.85 5.90 2.37
CA ASN A 273 3.73 5.07 2.84
C ASN A 273 4.06 4.34 4.15
N LEU A 274 5.34 4.00 4.40
CA LEU A 274 5.71 3.16 5.55
C LEU A 274 6.33 3.94 6.73
N ASP A 275 6.83 5.17 6.54
CA ASP A 275 7.44 5.98 7.60
C ASP A 275 6.45 6.99 8.21
N ASN A 276 5.15 6.69 8.19
CA ASN A 276 4.12 7.51 8.82
C ASN A 276 4.03 8.93 8.21
N LEU A 277 4.13 9.05 6.89
CA LEU A 277 4.05 10.32 6.17
C LEU A 277 2.73 10.48 5.41
N ASN A 278 2.10 9.37 5.01
CA ASN A 278 0.72 9.28 4.57
C ASN A 278 -0.13 8.53 5.61
N LEU A 279 -1.46 8.66 5.51
CA LEU A 279 -2.36 7.75 6.19
C LEU A 279 -2.55 6.50 5.33
N GLU A 280 -2.30 5.34 5.91
CA GLU A 280 -2.40 4.04 5.26
C GLU A 280 -3.11 3.03 6.17
N THR A 281 -3.75 2.04 5.57
CA THR A 281 -4.36 0.92 6.29
C THR A 281 -4.07 -0.38 5.57
N ASN A 282 -3.50 -1.33 6.29
CA ASN A 282 -3.32 -2.71 5.86
C ASN A 282 -3.94 -3.67 6.88
N VAL A 283 -4.10 -4.90 6.49
CA VAL A 283 -4.44 -6.02 7.38
C VAL A 283 -3.35 -7.06 7.34
N HIS A 284 -3.02 -7.60 8.51
CA HIS A 284 -2.13 -8.74 8.68
C HIS A 284 -2.95 -9.94 9.13
N LEU A 285 -3.11 -10.90 8.24
CA LEU A 285 -3.73 -12.19 8.50
C LEU A 285 -2.64 -13.21 8.88
N ARG A 286 -2.87 -13.94 9.97
CA ARG A 286 -2.10 -15.13 10.34
C ARG A 286 -3.04 -16.34 10.36
N ALA A 287 -2.74 -17.35 9.56
CA ALA A 287 -3.59 -18.51 9.41
C ALA A 287 -2.77 -19.75 9.03
N SER A 288 -3.41 -20.90 8.97
CA SER A 288 -2.82 -22.05 8.26
C SER A 288 -2.70 -21.72 6.77
N ALA A 289 -1.59 -22.09 6.14
CA ALA A 289 -1.43 -21.97 4.68
C ALA A 289 -2.48 -22.80 3.91
N ALA A 290 -3.07 -23.81 4.55
CA ALA A 290 -4.15 -24.61 3.99
C ALA A 290 -5.55 -23.99 4.16
N SER A 291 -5.69 -22.88 4.94
CA SER A 291 -6.96 -22.19 5.08
C SER A 291 -7.42 -21.59 3.75
N VAL A 292 -8.73 -21.48 3.56
CA VAL A 292 -9.31 -20.95 2.31
C VAL A 292 -8.80 -19.54 2.02
N VAL A 293 -8.80 -18.68 3.03
CA VAL A 293 -8.39 -17.28 2.88
C VAL A 293 -6.89 -17.12 2.56
N ALA A 294 -6.01 -17.91 3.20
CA ALA A 294 -4.59 -17.88 2.89
C ALA A 294 -4.32 -18.42 1.47
N ARG A 295 -5.00 -19.51 1.08
CA ARG A 295 -4.89 -20.04 -0.28
C ARG A 295 -5.35 -19.04 -1.34
N GLN A 296 -6.43 -18.31 -1.13
CA GLN A 296 -6.87 -17.27 -2.07
C GLN A 296 -5.78 -16.21 -2.31
N ALA A 297 -5.07 -15.78 -1.26
CA ALA A 297 -3.97 -14.84 -1.41
C ALA A 297 -2.76 -15.48 -2.14
N ILE A 298 -2.45 -16.73 -1.82
CA ILE A 298 -1.37 -17.50 -2.47
C ILE A 298 -1.71 -17.70 -3.95
N ASP A 299 -2.94 -18.13 -4.27
CA ASP A 299 -3.41 -18.39 -5.64
C ASP A 299 -3.43 -17.09 -6.46
N PHE A 300 -3.77 -15.95 -5.84
CA PHE A 300 -3.64 -14.64 -6.49
C PHE A 300 -2.20 -14.39 -6.92
N PHE A 301 -1.23 -14.58 -6.04
CA PHE A 301 0.18 -14.41 -6.39
C PHE A 301 0.62 -15.40 -7.46
N GLU A 302 0.31 -16.69 -7.31
CA GLU A 302 0.67 -17.73 -8.27
C GLU A 302 0.11 -17.46 -9.66
N THR A 303 -1.15 -17.03 -9.77
CA THR A 303 -1.78 -16.67 -11.04
C THR A 303 -1.01 -15.57 -11.78
N HIS A 304 -0.51 -14.58 -11.04
CA HIS A 304 0.26 -13.48 -11.63
C HIS A 304 1.74 -13.83 -11.87
N TRP A 305 2.27 -14.79 -11.13
CA TRP A 305 3.67 -15.20 -11.22
C TRP A 305 3.92 -16.22 -12.34
N GLN A 306 3.05 -17.21 -12.47
CA GLN A 306 3.29 -18.35 -13.37
C GLN A 306 3.06 -18.01 -14.84
N GLN A 307 3.98 -18.54 -15.66
CA GLN A 307 3.81 -18.74 -17.09
C GLN A 307 3.91 -20.23 -17.37
N GLY A 308 2.79 -20.92 -17.35
CA GLY A 308 2.75 -22.28 -17.93
C GLY A 308 2.81 -22.20 -19.46
N PRO A 309 3.38 -23.18 -20.17
CA PRO A 309 3.24 -23.29 -21.60
C PRO A 309 1.74 -23.28 -21.97
N GLY A 310 1.29 -22.28 -22.70
CA GLY A 310 -0.12 -22.17 -23.13
C GLY A 310 -1.02 -21.31 -22.22
N SER A 311 -0.51 -20.68 -21.13
CA SER A 311 -1.31 -19.73 -20.37
C SER A 311 -1.59 -18.46 -21.21
N VAL A 312 -2.87 -18.21 -21.48
CA VAL A 312 -3.37 -16.97 -22.09
C VAL A 312 -4.42 -16.40 -21.13
N PRO A 313 -4.26 -15.17 -20.65
CA PRO A 313 -3.21 -14.20 -20.92
C PRO A 313 -1.92 -14.43 -20.13
N VAL A 314 -0.79 -13.96 -20.69
CA VAL A 314 0.51 -13.91 -19.99
C VAL A 314 0.44 -12.81 -18.93
N MET A 315 0.45 -13.16 -17.65
CA MET A 315 0.26 -12.22 -16.54
C MET A 315 1.56 -11.54 -16.07
N SER A 316 2.71 -12.15 -16.32
CA SER A 316 4.00 -11.54 -15.98
C SER A 316 5.09 -11.80 -17.00
N LEU A 317 6.08 -10.91 -17.04
CA LEU A 317 7.25 -10.95 -17.92
C LEU A 317 8.52 -11.26 -17.11
N PRO A 318 9.54 -11.86 -17.72
CA PRO A 318 10.82 -12.09 -17.05
C PRO A 318 11.55 -10.78 -16.76
N TYR A 319 12.53 -10.81 -15.84
CA TYR A 319 13.30 -9.64 -15.40
C TYR A 319 13.85 -8.83 -16.58
N GLU A 320 14.38 -9.50 -17.59
CA GLU A 320 15.06 -8.90 -18.75
C GLU A 320 14.16 -7.99 -19.58
N ALA A 321 12.83 -8.19 -19.51
CA ALA A 321 11.87 -7.41 -20.29
C ALA A 321 11.90 -5.91 -19.97
N TRP A 322 12.19 -5.55 -18.70
CA TRP A 322 12.23 -4.17 -18.24
C TRP A 322 13.47 -3.89 -17.36
N ALA A 323 14.50 -4.70 -17.48
CA ALA A 323 15.77 -4.49 -16.76
C ALA A 323 16.35 -3.11 -17.08
N ASP A 324 16.80 -2.41 -16.04
CA ASP A 324 17.48 -1.11 -16.18
C ASP A 324 18.66 -1.06 -15.21
N GLU A 325 19.85 -1.33 -15.74
CA GLU A 325 21.10 -1.40 -14.98
C GLU A 325 21.84 -0.06 -14.89
N SER A 326 21.13 1.04 -15.17
CA SER A 326 21.72 2.38 -15.09
C SER A 326 22.11 2.75 -13.66
N ARG A 327 23.42 2.81 -13.42
CA ARG A 327 23.96 3.28 -12.12
C ARG A 327 23.55 4.71 -11.80
N LEU A 328 23.41 5.57 -12.81
CA LEU A 328 22.96 6.94 -12.63
C LEU A 328 21.54 6.99 -12.08
N LYS A 329 20.60 6.25 -12.68
CA LYS A 329 19.21 6.15 -12.19
C LYS A 329 19.16 5.48 -10.81
N TYR A 330 20.04 4.50 -10.54
CA TYR A 330 20.12 3.90 -9.21
C TYR A 330 20.47 4.95 -8.15
N TRP A 331 21.49 5.77 -8.36
CA TRP A 331 21.86 6.83 -7.43
C TRP A 331 20.82 7.94 -7.35
N GLN A 332 20.15 8.26 -8.46
CA GLN A 332 19.02 9.17 -8.47
C GLN A 332 17.88 8.65 -7.56
N TYR A 333 17.49 7.40 -7.74
CA TYR A 333 16.51 6.74 -6.87
C TYR A 333 16.91 6.79 -5.40
N ARG A 334 18.18 6.47 -5.10
CA ARG A 334 18.72 6.48 -3.73
C ARG A 334 18.66 7.88 -3.10
N LEU A 335 18.98 8.90 -3.86
CA LEU A 335 18.90 10.29 -3.42
C LEU A 335 17.45 10.72 -3.19
N MET A 336 16.53 10.38 -4.10
CA MET A 336 15.11 10.66 -3.96
C MET A 336 14.53 10.00 -2.71
N GLU A 337 14.85 8.73 -2.46
CA GLU A 337 14.40 8.00 -1.27
C GLU A 337 14.99 8.61 0.02
N ALA A 338 16.27 8.92 0.06
CA ALA A 338 16.94 9.47 1.23
C ALA A 338 16.45 10.90 1.57
N SER A 339 16.24 11.74 0.56
CA SER A 339 15.85 13.13 0.74
C SER A 339 14.33 13.32 0.96
N GLY A 340 13.52 12.31 0.64
CA GLY A 340 12.06 12.43 0.61
C GLY A 340 11.52 13.24 -0.58
N MET A 341 12.37 13.60 -1.55
CA MET A 341 11.97 14.31 -2.78
C MET A 341 11.39 13.36 -3.84
N SER A 342 10.80 12.27 -3.40
CA SER A 342 10.13 11.31 -4.28
C SER A 342 8.63 11.57 -4.32
N THR A 343 8.01 11.22 -5.45
CA THR A 343 6.56 11.23 -5.64
C THR A 343 5.94 9.83 -5.58
N PHE A 344 6.76 8.81 -5.28
CA PHE A 344 6.35 7.42 -5.10
C PHE A 344 6.31 6.98 -3.65
#